data_80558cb68615593ae0eb3b121fdc0e51
#
_entry.id   80558cb68615593ae0eb3b121fdc0e51
#
_cell.length_a   1.000
_cell.length_b   1.000
_cell.length_c   1.000
_cell.angle_alpha   90.00
_cell.angle_beta   90.00
_cell.angle_gamma   90.00
#
_symmetry.space_group_name_H-M   'P 1'
#
loop_
_entity.id
_entity.type
_entity.pdbx_description
1 polymer ?
#
loop_
_entity_poly.entity_id
_entity_poly.type
_entity_poly.pdbx_seq_one_letter_code
_entity_poly.pdbx_strand_id
1 'polypeptide(L)'
;MSKRKFDQETIKELRNNPNVKKVSELAITYSDEFKEHYVSEYAKGVLPTEIFRRCGFDVNKLGKERILPAGQRWRKADKRVEGLRDTRSMRSGRPLKRELSLEEENQRLRAENEYLKAEREFLLELERLEREVKRKQGLSRKKSTK
;
A
#
# COMPACT_ATOMS: atom_id res chain seq x y z
N MET A 1 -0.89 -23.27 -5.28
CA MET A 1 -0.29 -24.13 -4.23
C MET A 1 -0.79 -23.71 -2.86
N SER A 2 -1.33 -24.63 -2.13
CA SER A 2 -1.80 -24.39 -0.76
C SER A 2 -0.60 -24.14 0.17
N LYS A 3 -0.61 -23.04 0.90
CA LYS A 3 0.45 -22.75 1.88
C LYS A 3 0.37 -23.76 3.01
N ARG A 4 1.49 -24.41 3.33
CA ARG A 4 1.61 -25.33 4.44
C ARG A 4 1.20 -24.64 5.75
N LYS A 5 0.32 -25.23 6.53
CA LYS A 5 -0.06 -24.69 7.85
C LYS A 5 1.11 -24.79 8.81
N PHE A 6 1.20 -23.84 9.73
CA PHE A 6 2.16 -23.89 10.82
C PHE A 6 1.64 -24.75 11.96
N ASP A 7 2.53 -25.51 12.58
CA ASP A 7 2.27 -26.25 13.80
C ASP A 7 2.18 -25.28 14.99
N GLN A 8 1.48 -25.68 16.04
CA GLN A 8 1.28 -24.88 17.24
C GLN A 8 2.60 -24.46 17.91
N GLU A 9 3.61 -25.33 17.89
CA GLU A 9 4.94 -25.03 18.39
C GLU A 9 5.62 -23.94 17.58
N THR A 10 5.58 -24.05 16.26
CA THR A 10 6.13 -23.05 15.34
C THR A 10 5.44 -21.69 15.53
N ILE A 11 4.12 -21.68 15.76
CA ILE A 11 3.38 -20.43 16.03
C ILE A 11 3.85 -19.79 17.33
N LYS A 12 4.11 -20.57 18.38
CA LYS A 12 4.63 -20.06 19.66
C LYS A 12 6.03 -19.49 19.52
N GLU A 13 6.91 -20.19 18.81
CA GLU A 13 8.27 -19.71 18.52
C GLU A 13 8.25 -18.39 17.74
N LEU A 14 7.42 -18.31 16.71
CA LEU A 14 7.28 -17.11 15.88
C LEU A 14 6.68 -15.92 16.65
N ARG A 15 5.78 -16.17 17.60
CA ARG A 15 5.24 -15.10 18.47
C ARG A 15 6.28 -14.50 19.38
N ASN A 16 7.24 -15.28 19.80
CA ASN A 16 8.34 -14.82 20.67
C ASN A 16 9.45 -14.06 19.90
N ASN A 17 9.42 -14.13 18.58
CA ASN A 17 10.41 -13.42 17.76
C ASN A 17 10.04 -11.94 17.63
N PRO A 18 10.93 -10.98 18.01
CA PRO A 18 10.66 -9.56 17.95
C PRO A 18 10.41 -9.04 16.52
N ASN A 19 10.88 -9.77 15.52
CA ASN A 19 10.71 -9.45 14.11
C ASN A 19 9.31 -9.82 13.55
N VAL A 20 8.43 -10.40 14.39
CA VAL A 20 7.08 -10.82 14.02
C VAL A 20 6.05 -9.95 14.75
N LYS A 21 5.22 -9.26 14.00
CA LYS A 21 4.12 -8.44 14.53
C LYS A 21 2.87 -9.28 14.82
N LYS A 22 2.57 -10.24 13.95
CA LYS A 22 1.41 -11.14 14.09
C LYS A 22 1.66 -12.44 13.35
N VAL A 23 1.22 -13.55 13.95
CA VAL A 23 1.26 -14.88 13.33
C VAL A 23 -0.07 -15.60 13.47
N SER A 24 -0.46 -16.32 12.43
CA SER A 24 -1.60 -17.23 12.37
C SER A 24 -1.16 -18.56 11.75
N GLU A 25 -2.02 -19.56 11.74
CA GLU A 25 -1.71 -20.87 11.13
C GLU A 25 -1.24 -20.79 9.66
N LEU A 26 -1.71 -19.80 8.92
CA LEU A 26 -1.46 -19.68 7.49
C LEU A 26 -0.58 -18.49 7.10
N ALA A 27 -0.44 -17.50 7.97
CA ALA A 27 0.19 -16.24 7.62
C ALA A 27 1.04 -15.66 8.75
N ILE A 28 2.10 -14.96 8.36
CA ILE A 28 2.97 -14.17 9.23
C ILE A 28 2.93 -12.72 8.76
N THR A 29 2.79 -11.82 9.72
CA THR A 29 2.99 -10.37 9.52
C THR A 29 4.29 -10.00 10.22
N TYR A 30 5.26 -9.56 9.46
CA TYR A 30 6.57 -9.15 9.96
C TYR A 30 6.54 -7.70 10.43
N SER A 31 7.43 -7.35 11.36
CA SER A 31 7.61 -5.96 11.80
C SER A 31 8.14 -5.09 10.66
N ASP A 32 7.88 -3.81 10.72
CA ASP A 32 8.35 -2.89 9.68
C ASP A 32 9.88 -2.72 9.74
N GLU A 33 10.44 -2.73 10.94
CA GLU A 33 11.89 -2.73 11.20
C GLU A 33 12.59 -3.93 10.55
N PHE A 34 12.01 -5.13 10.65
CA PHE A 34 12.56 -6.30 9.99
C PHE A 34 12.51 -6.20 8.47
N LYS A 35 11.47 -5.62 7.90
CA LYS A 35 11.37 -5.42 6.44
C LYS A 35 12.44 -4.45 5.95
N GLU A 36 12.69 -3.36 6.67
CA GLU A 36 13.74 -2.38 6.37
C GLU A 36 15.13 -3.03 6.47
N HIS A 37 15.37 -3.76 7.56
CA HIS A 37 16.61 -4.52 7.74
C HIS A 37 16.82 -5.52 6.60
N TYR A 38 15.79 -6.25 6.20
CA TYR A 38 15.87 -7.20 5.10
C TYR A 38 16.28 -6.53 3.78
N VAL A 39 15.65 -5.41 3.43
CA VAL A 39 15.96 -4.69 2.19
C VAL A 39 17.40 -4.17 2.20
N SER A 40 17.86 -3.64 3.32
CA SER A 40 19.22 -3.16 3.51
C SER A 40 20.25 -4.30 3.35
N GLU A 41 20.05 -5.44 4.01
CA GLU A 41 20.96 -6.59 3.92
C GLU A 41 20.96 -7.23 2.52
N TYR A 42 19.78 -7.29 1.88
CA TYR A 42 19.68 -7.76 0.52
C TYR A 42 20.43 -6.86 -0.48
N ALA A 43 20.40 -5.54 -0.29
CA ALA A 43 21.16 -4.59 -1.10
C ALA A 43 22.69 -4.79 -0.98
N LYS A 44 23.16 -5.30 0.16
CA LYS A 44 24.54 -5.70 0.39
C LYS A 44 24.90 -7.05 -0.25
N GLY A 45 23.95 -7.73 -0.86
CA GLY A 45 24.15 -9.03 -1.52
C GLY A 45 23.93 -10.26 -0.63
N VAL A 46 23.36 -10.10 0.57
CA VAL A 46 23.06 -11.22 1.46
C VAL A 46 21.85 -12.01 0.93
N LEU A 47 21.93 -13.33 0.95
CA LEU A 47 20.85 -14.19 0.48
C LEU A 47 19.61 -14.10 1.38
N PRO A 48 18.38 -14.15 0.81
CA PRO A 48 17.13 -14.09 1.56
C PRO A 48 17.05 -15.05 2.75
N THR A 49 17.43 -16.29 2.53
CA THR A 49 17.42 -17.34 3.56
C THR A 49 18.39 -17.06 4.70
N GLU A 50 19.54 -16.46 4.38
CA GLU A 50 20.55 -16.11 5.37
C GLU A 50 20.11 -14.93 6.24
N ILE A 51 19.46 -13.92 5.65
CA ILE A 51 18.89 -12.79 6.39
C ILE A 51 17.87 -13.29 7.42
N PHE A 52 16.96 -14.17 6.99
CA PHE A 52 15.96 -14.75 7.89
C PHE A 52 16.61 -15.57 9.01
N ARG A 53 17.63 -16.38 8.70
CA ARG A 53 18.36 -17.18 9.70
C ARG A 53 19.02 -16.30 10.74
N ARG A 54 19.71 -15.23 10.35
CA ARG A 54 20.37 -14.28 11.26
C ARG A 54 19.38 -13.56 12.17
N CYS A 55 18.15 -13.35 11.70
CA CYS A 55 17.07 -12.73 12.48
C CYS A 55 16.24 -13.73 13.33
N GLY A 56 16.77 -14.94 13.52
CA GLY A 56 16.18 -15.94 14.42
C GLY A 56 14.99 -16.71 13.84
N PHE A 57 14.86 -16.76 12.53
CA PHE A 57 13.85 -17.58 11.89
C PHE A 57 14.38 -18.95 11.49
N ASP A 58 13.63 -20.00 11.79
CA ASP A 58 13.90 -21.32 11.25
C ASP A 58 13.44 -21.38 9.78
N VAL A 59 14.42 -21.34 8.88
CA VAL A 59 14.20 -21.35 7.43
C VAL A 59 13.52 -22.63 6.93
N ASN A 60 13.75 -23.76 7.63
CA ASN A 60 13.15 -25.04 7.26
C ASN A 60 11.67 -25.08 7.64
N LYS A 61 11.30 -24.55 8.82
CA LYS A 61 9.91 -24.44 9.27
C LYS A 61 9.12 -23.41 8.46
N LEU A 62 9.75 -22.27 8.12
CA LEU A 62 9.14 -21.23 7.27
C LEU A 62 8.96 -21.66 5.83
N GLY A 63 9.95 -22.31 5.26
CA GLY A 63 10.01 -22.69 3.86
C GLY A 63 10.38 -21.55 2.90
N LYS A 64 11.11 -21.88 1.85
CA LYS A 64 11.50 -20.92 0.81
C LYS A 64 10.31 -20.28 0.11
N GLU A 65 9.19 -21.00 0.02
CA GLU A 65 7.91 -20.55 -0.56
C GLU A 65 7.30 -19.33 0.14
N ARG A 66 7.69 -19.07 1.39
CA ARG A 66 7.26 -17.88 2.14
C ARG A 66 8.32 -16.78 2.13
N ILE A 67 9.57 -17.17 2.26
CA ILE A 67 10.72 -16.25 2.34
C ILE A 67 10.90 -15.48 1.04
N LEU A 68 10.97 -16.17 -0.09
CA LEU A 68 11.24 -15.53 -1.38
C LEU A 68 10.14 -14.54 -1.82
N PRO A 69 8.83 -14.90 -1.78
CA PRO A 69 7.79 -13.95 -2.13
C PRO A 69 7.66 -12.78 -1.15
N ALA A 70 7.97 -12.99 0.13
CA ALA A 70 7.99 -11.90 1.10
C ALA A 70 9.07 -10.88 0.74
N GLY A 71 10.28 -11.34 0.49
CA GLY A 71 11.40 -10.50 0.08
C GLY A 71 11.15 -9.76 -1.24
N GLN A 72 10.54 -10.41 -2.22
CA GLN A 72 10.16 -9.74 -3.48
C GLN A 72 9.15 -8.61 -3.25
N ARG A 73 8.14 -8.84 -2.40
CA ARG A 73 7.14 -7.81 -2.07
C ARG A 73 7.76 -6.62 -1.38
N TRP A 74 8.69 -6.84 -0.43
CA TRP A 74 9.34 -5.75 0.31
C TRP A 74 10.26 -4.92 -0.57
N ARG A 75 11.06 -5.54 -1.43
CA ARG A 75 11.89 -4.82 -2.40
C ARG A 75 11.07 -4.01 -3.40
N LYS A 76 9.90 -4.54 -3.79
CA LYS A 76 8.96 -3.80 -4.65
C LYS A 76 8.29 -2.65 -3.89
N ALA A 77 7.99 -2.85 -2.61
CA ALA A 77 7.36 -1.83 -1.76
C ALA A 77 8.35 -0.70 -1.41
N ASP A 78 9.60 -1.01 -1.19
CA ASP A 78 10.65 -0.05 -0.89
C ASP A 78 10.82 1.01 -2.00
N LYS A 79 10.61 0.63 -3.25
CA LYS A 79 10.63 1.53 -4.41
C LYS A 79 9.43 2.47 -4.52
N ARG A 80 8.43 2.35 -3.64
CA ARG A 80 7.25 3.22 -3.63
C ARG A 80 7.51 4.44 -2.75
N VAL A 81 6.82 5.54 -3.06
CA VAL A 81 6.85 6.76 -2.24
C VAL A 81 6.39 6.49 -0.80
N GLU A 82 5.48 5.53 -0.61
CA GLU A 82 4.92 5.12 0.69
C GLU A 82 5.85 4.16 1.46
N GLY A 83 6.90 3.65 0.82
CA GLY A 83 7.88 2.73 1.39
C GLY A 83 7.29 1.37 1.79
N LEU A 84 7.86 0.80 2.86
CA LEU A 84 7.50 -0.53 3.39
C LEU A 84 6.23 -0.55 4.25
N ARG A 85 5.59 0.60 4.48
CA ARG A 85 4.36 0.69 5.27
C ARG A 85 3.24 -0.14 4.66
N ASP A 86 2.47 -0.79 5.51
CA ASP A 86 1.28 -1.52 5.08
C ASP A 86 0.13 -0.54 4.83
N THR A 87 -0.09 -0.21 3.56
CA THR A 87 -1.15 0.71 3.11
C THR A 87 -2.50 0.02 2.88
N ARG A 88 -2.60 -1.29 3.15
CA ARG A 88 -3.82 -2.07 2.89
C ARG A 88 -5.01 -1.61 3.71
N SER A 89 -4.78 -1.20 4.96
CA SER A 89 -5.83 -0.68 5.83
C SER A 89 -6.44 0.63 5.31
N MET A 90 -5.63 1.46 4.66
CA MET A 90 -6.06 2.75 4.10
C MET A 90 -6.77 2.62 2.74
N ARG A 91 -6.50 1.53 2.01
CA ARG A 91 -7.08 1.26 0.67
C ARG A 91 -8.13 0.16 0.68
N SER A 92 -8.55 -0.30 1.85
CA SER A 92 -9.60 -1.30 1.98
C SER A 92 -10.94 -0.67 1.60
N GLY A 93 -11.30 -0.76 0.33
CA GLY A 93 -12.63 -0.38 -0.18
C GLY A 93 -13.75 -1.32 0.26
N ARG A 94 -13.51 -2.19 1.24
CA ARG A 94 -14.55 -3.07 1.78
C ARG A 94 -15.51 -2.25 2.63
N PRO A 95 -16.82 -2.29 2.34
CA PRO A 95 -17.82 -1.60 3.17
C PRO A 95 -17.69 -2.02 4.64
N LEU A 96 -17.72 -1.06 5.53
CA LEU A 96 -17.79 -1.32 6.95
C LEU A 96 -19.09 -2.08 7.25
N LYS A 97 -18.99 -3.24 7.90
CA LYS A 97 -20.17 -4.04 8.30
C LYS A 97 -20.88 -3.47 9.54
N ARG A 98 -20.30 -2.47 10.20
CA ARG A 98 -20.87 -1.80 11.37
C ARG A 98 -21.51 -0.47 10.96
N GLU A 99 -22.52 -0.07 11.68
CA GLU A 99 -23.03 1.30 11.59
C GLU A 99 -21.94 2.27 12.02
N LEU A 100 -21.78 3.34 11.26
CA LEU A 100 -20.84 4.41 11.57
C LEU A 100 -21.39 5.23 12.73
N SER A 101 -20.53 5.69 13.62
CA SER A 101 -20.91 6.71 14.60
C SER A 101 -21.21 8.03 13.88
N LEU A 102 -22.04 8.89 14.49
CA LEU A 102 -22.35 10.21 13.93
C LEU A 102 -21.11 11.05 13.64
N GLU A 103 -20.06 10.90 14.43
CA GLU A 103 -18.79 11.59 14.21
C GLU A 103 -18.05 11.06 12.98
N GLU A 104 -17.99 9.74 12.82
CA GLU A 104 -17.37 9.09 11.67
C GLU A 104 -18.14 9.42 10.38
N GLU A 105 -19.47 9.46 10.45
CA GLU A 105 -20.32 9.84 9.33
C GLU A 105 -20.12 11.31 8.96
N ASN A 106 -20.05 12.22 9.95
CA ASN A 106 -19.74 13.62 9.71
C ASN A 106 -18.36 13.82 9.07
N GLN A 107 -17.35 13.10 9.53
CA GLN A 107 -16.00 13.17 8.93
C GLN A 107 -16.02 12.70 7.49
N ARG A 108 -16.71 11.60 7.22
CA ARG A 108 -16.88 11.07 5.85
C ARG A 108 -17.58 12.06 4.95
N LEU A 109 -18.72 12.61 5.41
CA LEU A 109 -19.49 13.59 4.64
C LEU A 109 -18.70 14.89 4.39
N ARG A 110 -17.89 15.34 5.34
CA ARG A 110 -17.01 16.49 5.14
C ARG A 110 -15.97 16.23 4.07
N ALA A 111 -15.29 15.07 4.12
CA ALA A 111 -14.30 14.69 3.11
C ALA A 111 -14.94 14.57 1.71
N GLU A 112 -16.13 13.99 1.61
CA GLU A 112 -16.89 13.90 0.37
C GLU A 112 -17.29 15.28 -0.16
N ASN A 113 -17.74 16.19 0.71
CA ASN A 113 -18.04 17.56 0.35
C ASN A 113 -16.81 18.33 -0.16
N GLU A 114 -15.65 18.15 0.47
CA GLU A 114 -14.40 18.78 0.01
C GLU A 114 -13.99 18.24 -1.37
N TYR A 115 -14.12 16.93 -1.56
CA TYR A 115 -13.84 16.32 -2.86
C TYR A 115 -14.76 16.87 -3.96
N LEU A 116 -16.07 16.91 -3.70
CA LEU A 116 -17.06 17.41 -4.66
C LEU A 116 -16.88 18.91 -4.96
N LYS A 117 -16.46 19.71 -3.98
CA LYS A 117 -16.11 21.12 -4.20
C LYS A 117 -14.90 21.25 -5.12
N ALA A 118 -13.84 20.49 -4.89
CA ALA A 118 -12.65 20.51 -5.72
C ALA A 118 -12.96 20.05 -7.16
N GLU A 119 -13.77 19.01 -7.32
CA GLU A 119 -14.23 18.55 -8.64
C GLU A 119 -15.03 19.62 -9.37
N ARG A 120 -15.96 20.28 -8.67
CA ARG A 120 -16.74 21.39 -9.24
C ARG A 120 -15.86 22.55 -9.68
N GLU A 121 -14.91 22.94 -8.87
CA GLU A 121 -13.96 24.02 -9.21
C GLU A 121 -13.13 23.66 -10.44
N PHE A 122 -12.66 22.42 -10.50
CA PHE A 122 -11.94 21.92 -11.67
C PHE A 122 -12.78 21.97 -12.95
N LEU A 123 -14.03 21.51 -12.89
CA LEU A 123 -14.94 21.55 -14.04
C LEU A 123 -15.25 22.98 -14.49
N LEU A 124 -15.45 23.90 -13.56
CA LEU A 124 -15.66 25.32 -13.90
C LEU A 124 -14.43 25.94 -14.57
N GLU A 125 -13.25 25.60 -14.12
CA GLU A 125 -12.02 26.10 -14.74
C GLU A 125 -11.83 25.49 -16.14
N LEU A 126 -12.14 24.22 -16.31
CA LEU A 126 -12.12 23.56 -17.62
C LEU A 126 -13.08 24.25 -18.61
N GLU A 127 -14.31 24.52 -18.19
CA GLU A 127 -15.27 25.26 -19.02
C GLU A 127 -14.79 26.66 -19.38
N ARG A 128 -14.13 27.34 -18.44
CA ARG A 128 -13.55 28.66 -18.67
C ARG A 128 -12.47 28.61 -19.77
N LEU A 129 -11.57 27.65 -19.68
CA LEU A 129 -10.52 27.44 -20.67
C LEU A 129 -11.08 27.08 -22.04
N GLU A 130 -12.09 26.22 -22.10
CA GLU A 130 -12.75 25.87 -23.35
C GLU A 130 -13.41 27.10 -24.03
N ARG A 131 -14.10 27.95 -23.25
CA ARG A 131 -14.68 29.20 -23.76
C ARG A 131 -13.60 30.14 -24.28
N GLU A 132 -12.47 30.22 -23.60
CA GLU A 132 -11.34 31.05 -24.02
C GLU A 132 -10.73 30.56 -25.34
N VAL A 133 -10.53 29.23 -25.47
CA VAL A 133 -10.02 28.63 -26.72
C VAL A 133 -10.98 28.86 -27.87
N LYS A 134 -12.29 28.64 -27.66
CA LYS A 134 -13.33 28.92 -28.70
C LYS A 134 -13.32 30.39 -29.12
N ARG A 135 -13.17 31.30 -28.18
CA ARG A 135 -13.06 32.73 -28.46
C ARG A 135 -11.81 33.07 -29.31
N LYS A 136 -10.65 32.52 -28.95
CA LYS A 136 -9.40 32.70 -29.69
C LYS A 136 -9.50 32.14 -31.11
N GLN A 137 -10.09 30.97 -31.29
CA GLN A 137 -10.33 30.37 -32.61
C GLN A 137 -11.30 31.18 -33.47
N GLY A 138 -12.37 31.72 -32.88
CA GLY A 138 -13.33 32.58 -33.55
C GLY A 138 -12.72 33.89 -34.03
N LEU A 139 -11.77 34.48 -33.28
CA LEU A 139 -11.02 35.67 -33.66
C LEU A 139 -10.01 35.38 -34.78
N SER A 140 -9.38 34.18 -34.77
CA SER A 140 -8.44 33.78 -35.82
C SER A 140 -9.12 33.59 -37.16
N ARG A 141 -10.33 33.01 -37.20
CA ARG A 141 -11.13 32.82 -38.42
C ARG A 141 -11.53 34.19 -39.07
N LYS A 142 -11.87 35.19 -38.25
CA LYS A 142 -12.24 36.52 -38.75
C LYS A 142 -11.05 37.32 -39.35
N LYS A 143 -9.80 36.98 -38.96
CA LYS A 143 -8.59 37.61 -39.52
C LYS A 143 -8.15 37.00 -40.86
N SER A 144 -8.58 35.79 -41.17
CA SER A 144 -8.21 35.08 -42.39
C SER A 144 -9.13 35.36 -43.60
N THR A 145 -10.17 36.16 -43.41
CA THR A 145 -11.18 36.48 -44.44
C THR A 145 -11.10 37.94 -44.94
N LYS A 146 -9.95 38.61 -44.80
CA LYS A 146 -9.71 39.92 -45.41
C LYS A 146 -8.61 39.83 -46.47
#